data_002fe802a3d71587159e9674f0b3e305
#
_entry.id   002fe802a3d71587159e9674f0b3e305
#
_cell.length_a   1.000
_cell.length_b   1.000
_cell.length_c   1.000
_cell.angle_alpha   90.00
_cell.angle_beta   90.00
_cell.angle_gamma   90.00
#
_symmetry.space_group_name_H-M   'P 1'
#
loop_
_entity.id
_entity.type
_entity.pdbx_description
1 polymer ?
#
loop_
_entity_poly.entity_id
_entity_poly.type
_entity_poly.pdbx_seq_one_letter_code
_entity_poly.pdbx_strand_id
1 'polypeptide(L)'
;IEQVGSRALIVEGGAMRGVFSCGILDHFMEQDFSPFDSFWGVSAGASNLAAYLAKMPGRNLKIYLDYSLRKEFISPTQWIRGGDMMDLNWMWEVTLKELGIDRSALSADPRPFFLGVTRQDNGQAEYLTPSVDMLAETMKASSALPIMYRNGVSLDGVKYVDGGVADAIPVAEAIQRGATKIMVLRSRPASYHKSKPKFAKLISRLLRDHPALVEPMLTRHIRYNQTLELIENPPTGIKIMQVCPPEGFK
;
A
#
# COMPACT_ATOMS: atom_id res chain seq x y z
N ILE A 1 11.17 4.84 18.81
CA ILE A 1 10.05 4.97 17.83
C ILE A 1 9.91 6.45 17.52
N GLU A 2 10.00 6.80 16.23
CA GLU A 2 9.86 8.19 15.77
C GLU A 2 8.43 8.67 15.99
N GLN A 3 8.26 9.85 16.60
CA GLN A 3 6.95 10.48 16.82
C GLN A 3 6.49 11.16 15.55
N VAL A 4 5.23 10.95 15.16
CA VAL A 4 4.71 11.33 13.83
C VAL A 4 3.74 12.51 13.84
N GLY A 5 3.65 13.23 14.94
CA GLY A 5 2.61 14.26 15.12
C GLY A 5 1.23 13.66 15.39
N SER A 6 0.23 14.51 15.54
CA SER A 6 -1.11 14.07 15.97
C SER A 6 -2.05 13.66 14.83
N ARG A 7 -1.81 14.16 13.61
CA ARG A 7 -2.73 13.98 12.46
C ARG A 7 -2.11 13.08 11.41
N ALA A 8 -2.66 11.90 11.20
CA ALA A 8 -2.17 10.95 10.20
C ALA A 8 -3.18 10.76 9.06
N LEU A 9 -2.67 10.67 7.84
CA LEU A 9 -3.40 10.20 6.67
C LEU A 9 -2.92 8.81 6.31
N ILE A 10 -3.83 7.83 6.32
CA ILE A 10 -3.56 6.44 5.98
C ILE A 10 -4.30 6.08 4.71
N VAL A 11 -3.61 5.50 3.74
CA VAL A 11 -4.19 5.09 2.46
C VAL A 11 -4.02 3.59 2.24
N GLU A 12 -5.15 2.88 2.26
CA GLU A 12 -5.21 1.44 2.06
C GLU A 12 -4.74 1.04 0.66
N GLY A 13 -3.99 -0.05 0.55
CA GLY A 13 -3.70 -0.70 -0.71
C GLY A 13 -4.94 -1.36 -1.31
N GLY A 14 -4.89 -1.69 -2.59
CA GLY A 14 -6.04 -2.35 -3.21
C GLY A 14 -5.92 -2.57 -4.72
N ALA A 15 -4.72 -2.54 -5.26
CA ALA A 15 -4.48 -2.60 -6.69
C ALA A 15 -5.37 -1.59 -7.44
N MET A 16 -6.18 -2.04 -8.43
CA MET A 16 -7.06 -1.17 -9.22
C MET A 16 -8.07 -0.37 -8.39
N ARG A 17 -8.49 -0.88 -7.22
CA ARG A 17 -9.40 -0.13 -6.33
C ARG A 17 -8.77 1.13 -5.72
N GLY A 18 -7.45 1.26 -5.80
CA GLY A 18 -6.74 2.48 -5.43
C GLY A 18 -7.16 3.71 -6.25
N VAL A 19 -7.86 3.54 -7.39
CA VAL A 19 -8.41 4.65 -8.16
C VAL A 19 -9.37 5.51 -7.33
N PHE A 20 -10.06 4.93 -6.34
CA PHE A 20 -10.93 5.69 -5.43
C PHE A 20 -10.13 6.67 -4.57
N SER A 21 -9.09 6.19 -3.85
CA SER A 21 -8.22 7.06 -3.06
C SER A 21 -7.42 8.03 -3.94
N CYS A 22 -7.08 7.64 -5.17
CA CYS A 22 -6.46 8.53 -6.15
C CYS A 22 -7.33 9.76 -6.40
N GLY A 23 -8.63 9.58 -6.73
CA GLY A 23 -9.55 10.70 -6.97
C GLY A 23 -9.74 11.61 -5.76
N ILE A 24 -9.76 11.03 -4.53
CA ILE A 24 -9.84 11.83 -3.30
C ILE A 24 -8.57 12.68 -3.12
N LEU A 25 -7.39 12.10 -3.33
CA LEU A 25 -6.13 12.82 -3.18
C LEU A 25 -5.94 13.88 -4.26
N ASP A 26 -6.39 13.62 -5.49
CA ASP A 26 -6.43 14.63 -6.55
C ASP A 26 -7.30 15.82 -6.14
N HIS A 27 -8.49 15.54 -5.60
CA HIS A 27 -9.37 16.60 -5.09
C HIS A 27 -8.75 17.36 -3.90
N PHE A 28 -8.05 16.67 -2.99
CA PHE A 28 -7.32 17.35 -1.92
C PHE A 28 -6.25 18.31 -2.45
N MET A 29 -5.53 17.91 -3.51
CA MET A 29 -4.56 18.81 -4.17
C MET A 29 -5.23 20.02 -4.82
N GLU A 30 -6.39 19.85 -5.47
CA GLU A 30 -7.18 20.94 -6.05
C GLU A 30 -7.65 21.96 -5.00
N GLN A 31 -7.93 21.49 -3.78
CA GLN A 31 -8.39 22.33 -2.66
C GLN A 31 -7.26 22.80 -1.75
N ASP A 32 -6.00 22.51 -2.08
CA ASP A 32 -4.82 22.74 -1.23
C ASP A 32 -5.02 22.20 0.22
N PHE A 33 -5.71 21.05 0.31
CA PHE A 33 -6.06 20.42 1.58
C PHE A 33 -5.00 19.41 2.00
N SER A 34 -4.16 19.78 2.97
CA SER A 34 -3.08 18.92 3.49
C SER A 34 -2.81 19.13 4.98
N PRO A 35 -3.82 18.93 5.86
CA PRO A 35 -3.71 19.22 7.29
C PRO A 35 -3.03 18.12 8.10
N PHE A 36 -2.31 17.21 7.47
CA PHE A 36 -1.73 16.03 8.08
C PHE A 36 -0.27 16.26 8.50
N ASP A 37 0.14 15.58 9.58
CA ASP A 37 1.51 15.63 10.11
C ASP A 37 2.33 14.43 9.63
N SER A 38 1.67 13.32 9.21
CA SER A 38 2.31 12.12 8.68
C SER A 38 1.43 11.39 7.66
N PHE A 39 2.07 10.61 6.78
CA PHE A 39 1.43 9.88 5.69
C PHE A 39 1.83 8.41 5.72
N TRP A 40 0.85 7.51 5.53
CA TRP A 40 1.02 6.08 5.64
C TRP A 40 0.37 5.39 4.45
N GLY A 41 1.15 4.75 3.63
CA GLY A 41 0.64 4.09 2.42
C GLY A 41 1.07 2.64 2.30
N VAL A 42 0.19 1.81 1.77
CA VAL A 42 0.47 0.41 1.47
C VAL A 42 0.14 0.13 0.01
N SER A 43 1.07 -0.48 -0.73
CA SER A 43 0.85 -0.89 -2.13
C SER A 43 0.37 0.28 -3.01
N ALA A 44 -0.77 0.16 -3.69
CA ALA A 44 -1.36 1.25 -4.48
C ALA A 44 -1.59 2.53 -3.66
N GLY A 45 -1.89 2.41 -2.36
CA GLY A 45 -2.03 3.56 -1.47
C GLY A 45 -0.73 4.34 -1.27
N ALA A 46 0.42 3.64 -1.21
CA ALA A 46 1.73 4.28 -1.17
C ALA A 46 2.02 5.07 -2.45
N SER A 47 1.70 4.49 -3.62
CA SER A 47 1.85 5.16 -4.91
C SER A 47 0.98 6.42 -5.02
N ASN A 48 -0.26 6.37 -4.53
CA ASN A 48 -1.18 7.51 -4.54
C ASN A 48 -0.69 8.63 -3.61
N LEU A 49 -0.20 8.29 -2.42
CA LEU A 49 0.40 9.29 -1.51
C LEU A 49 1.67 9.92 -2.08
N ALA A 50 2.50 9.15 -2.76
CA ALA A 50 3.70 9.69 -3.40
C ALA A 50 3.34 10.75 -4.46
N ALA A 51 2.31 10.52 -5.28
CA ALA A 51 1.83 11.51 -6.25
C ALA A 51 1.21 12.74 -5.57
N TYR A 52 0.47 12.54 -4.47
CA TYR A 52 -0.10 13.61 -3.67
C TYR A 52 0.98 14.51 -3.03
N LEU A 53 1.99 13.92 -2.41
CA LEU A 53 3.11 14.65 -1.80
C LEU A 53 3.99 15.34 -2.85
N ALA A 54 4.12 14.74 -4.04
CA ALA A 54 4.79 15.35 -5.18
C ALA A 54 3.95 16.41 -5.91
N LYS A 55 2.72 16.69 -5.44
CA LYS A 55 1.78 17.67 -6.02
C LYS A 55 1.50 17.44 -7.51
N MET A 56 1.23 16.18 -7.89
CA MET A 56 1.02 15.76 -9.28
C MET A 56 -0.41 15.25 -9.50
N PRO A 57 -1.44 16.13 -9.54
CA PRO A 57 -2.83 15.73 -9.76
C PRO A 57 -3.00 15.05 -11.11
N GLY A 58 -3.85 14.02 -11.17
CA GLY A 58 -4.13 13.24 -12.37
C GLY A 58 -3.05 12.23 -12.77
N ARG A 59 -1.83 12.31 -12.21
CA ARG A 59 -0.73 11.39 -12.55
C ARG A 59 -1.12 9.93 -12.36
N ASN A 60 -1.58 9.59 -11.17
CA ASN A 60 -1.91 8.20 -10.85
C ASN A 60 -3.21 7.74 -11.51
N LEU A 61 -4.17 8.63 -11.73
CA LEU A 61 -5.35 8.31 -12.54
C LEU A 61 -4.93 7.85 -13.95
N LYS A 62 -3.99 8.54 -14.57
CA LYS A 62 -3.44 8.13 -15.87
C LYS A 62 -2.77 6.76 -15.81
N ILE A 63 -2.04 6.44 -14.73
CA ILE A 63 -1.47 5.11 -14.53
C ILE A 63 -2.57 4.04 -14.45
N TYR A 64 -3.65 4.28 -13.71
CA TYR A 64 -4.76 3.34 -13.62
C TYR A 64 -5.44 3.10 -14.97
N LEU A 65 -5.65 4.15 -15.77
CA LEU A 65 -6.38 4.07 -17.05
C LEU A 65 -5.51 3.50 -18.18
N ASP A 66 -4.24 3.94 -18.28
CA ASP A 66 -3.42 3.70 -19.48
C ASP A 66 -2.43 2.54 -19.31
N TYR A 67 -2.02 2.21 -18.09
CA TYR A 67 -0.91 1.25 -17.85
C TYR A 67 -1.33 -0.02 -17.13
N SER A 68 -2.23 0.08 -16.14
CA SER A 68 -2.56 -1.07 -15.28
C SER A 68 -3.31 -2.20 -16.00
N LEU A 69 -3.89 -1.93 -17.18
CA LEU A 69 -4.59 -2.91 -18.00
C LEU A 69 -3.76 -3.43 -19.18
N ARG A 70 -2.51 -2.99 -19.32
CA ARG A 70 -1.66 -3.44 -20.43
C ARG A 70 -1.23 -4.90 -20.22
N LYS A 71 -1.15 -5.65 -21.32
CA LYS A 71 -0.75 -7.07 -21.32
C LYS A 71 0.68 -7.30 -20.85
N GLU A 72 1.53 -6.29 -21.00
CA GLU A 72 2.91 -6.27 -20.55
C GLU A 72 3.00 -6.28 -19.01
N PHE A 73 2.03 -5.66 -18.34
CA PHE A 73 1.98 -5.62 -16.88
C PHE A 73 1.47 -6.93 -16.26
N ILE A 74 0.44 -7.55 -16.85
CA ILE A 74 -0.16 -8.78 -16.33
C ILE A 74 -0.07 -9.87 -17.38
N SER A 75 0.75 -10.91 -17.13
CA SER A 75 0.99 -12.03 -18.03
C SER A 75 0.74 -13.39 -17.36
N PRO A 76 -0.49 -13.95 -17.47
CA PRO A 76 -0.79 -15.30 -16.97
C PRO A 76 0.09 -16.36 -17.61
N THR A 77 0.50 -16.17 -18.85
CA THR A 77 1.35 -17.11 -19.60
C THR A 77 2.78 -17.19 -19.03
N GLN A 78 3.35 -16.07 -18.60
CA GLN A 78 4.63 -16.05 -17.90
C GLN A 78 4.52 -16.77 -16.55
N TRP A 79 3.45 -16.54 -15.81
CA TRP A 79 3.22 -17.17 -14.52
C TRP A 79 3.14 -18.70 -14.62
N ILE A 80 2.43 -19.25 -15.63
CA ILE A 80 2.35 -20.70 -15.89
C ILE A 80 3.72 -21.28 -16.21
N ARG A 81 4.60 -20.53 -16.91
CA ARG A 81 5.97 -20.91 -17.24
C ARG A 81 6.98 -20.76 -16.09
N GLY A 82 6.52 -20.39 -14.88
CA GLY A 82 7.36 -20.23 -13.69
C GLY A 82 7.88 -18.81 -13.43
N GLY A 83 7.53 -17.83 -14.28
CA GLY A 83 7.84 -16.41 -14.09
C GLY A 83 6.82 -15.70 -13.19
N ASP A 84 6.94 -14.37 -13.10
CA ASP A 84 6.01 -13.53 -12.36
C ASP A 84 4.73 -13.27 -13.17
N MET A 85 3.57 -13.16 -12.49
CA MET A 85 2.32 -12.78 -13.13
C MET A 85 2.25 -11.27 -13.38
N MET A 86 2.85 -10.48 -12.49
CA MET A 86 2.93 -9.03 -12.59
C MET A 86 4.35 -8.61 -12.88
N ASP A 87 4.57 -7.91 -13.99
CA ASP A 87 5.86 -7.30 -14.27
C ASP A 87 5.95 -5.92 -13.60
N LEU A 88 6.30 -5.93 -12.31
CA LEU A 88 6.50 -4.69 -11.56
C LEU A 88 7.69 -3.89 -12.09
N ASN A 89 8.73 -4.54 -12.60
CA ASN A 89 9.88 -3.84 -13.20
C ASN A 89 9.43 -3.02 -14.38
N TRP A 90 8.72 -3.65 -15.33
CA TRP A 90 8.16 -2.95 -16.48
C TRP A 90 7.24 -1.78 -16.07
N MET A 91 6.32 -2.03 -15.13
CA MET A 91 5.41 -0.99 -14.65
C MET A 91 6.17 0.22 -14.09
N TRP A 92 7.17 -0.03 -13.24
CA TRP A 92 7.96 1.05 -12.63
C TRP A 92 8.86 1.74 -13.65
N GLU A 93 9.54 1.01 -14.54
CA GLU A 93 10.37 1.60 -15.60
C GLU A 93 9.55 2.52 -16.52
N VAL A 94 8.41 2.04 -17.01
CA VAL A 94 7.56 2.80 -17.92
C VAL A 94 6.94 4.01 -17.21
N THR A 95 6.40 3.83 -16.01
CA THR A 95 5.76 4.94 -15.29
C THR A 95 6.76 5.99 -14.80
N LEU A 96 7.98 5.60 -14.43
CA LEU A 96 9.04 6.56 -14.09
C LEU A 96 9.56 7.29 -15.32
N LYS A 97 9.61 6.62 -16.47
CA LYS A 97 10.10 7.19 -17.73
C LYS A 97 9.09 8.15 -18.38
N GLU A 98 7.80 7.76 -18.39
CA GLU A 98 6.75 8.51 -19.07
C GLU A 98 5.98 9.45 -18.13
N LEU A 99 5.84 9.10 -16.85
CA LEU A 99 5.12 9.82 -15.81
C LEU A 99 5.98 9.94 -14.54
N GLY A 100 7.21 10.42 -14.70
CA GLY A 100 8.16 10.57 -13.57
C GLY A 100 7.54 11.29 -12.39
N ILE A 101 7.95 10.90 -11.18
CA ILE A 101 7.53 11.59 -9.96
C ILE A 101 8.41 12.82 -9.74
N ASP A 102 7.82 13.94 -9.35
CA ASP A 102 8.61 15.13 -8.99
C ASP A 102 9.32 14.89 -7.66
N ARG A 103 10.59 14.48 -7.78
CA ARG A 103 11.44 14.16 -6.64
C ARG A 103 11.76 15.38 -5.79
N SER A 104 11.84 16.56 -6.41
CA SER A 104 12.18 17.80 -5.70
C SER A 104 11.01 18.25 -4.83
N ALA A 105 9.78 18.19 -5.34
CA ALA A 105 8.58 18.51 -4.57
C ALA A 105 8.40 17.51 -3.39
N LEU A 106 8.64 16.23 -3.63
CA LEU A 106 8.56 15.21 -2.58
C LEU A 106 9.61 15.43 -1.49
N SER A 107 10.86 15.76 -1.86
CA SER A 107 11.94 16.02 -0.91
C SER A 107 11.74 17.30 -0.12
N ALA A 108 10.98 18.26 -0.66
CA ALA A 108 10.70 19.53 0.01
C ALA A 108 9.66 19.40 1.13
N ASP A 109 8.89 18.30 1.16
CA ASP A 109 7.94 18.05 2.25
C ASP A 109 8.67 17.41 3.44
N PRO A 110 8.76 18.11 4.60
CA PRO A 110 9.47 17.59 5.76
C PRO A 110 8.69 16.54 6.56
N ARG A 111 7.43 16.30 6.20
CA ARG A 111 6.54 15.39 6.93
C ARG A 111 6.87 13.95 6.60
N PRO A 112 6.90 13.04 7.60
CA PRO A 112 7.25 11.65 7.37
C PRO A 112 6.23 10.94 6.48
N PHE A 113 6.76 10.20 5.51
CA PHE A 113 6.00 9.33 4.61
C PHE A 113 6.43 7.89 4.79
N PHE A 114 5.54 7.07 5.36
CA PHE A 114 5.77 5.66 5.66
C PHE A 114 5.16 4.76 4.59
N LEU A 115 5.96 3.87 4.06
CA LEU A 115 5.53 2.82 3.15
C LEU A 115 5.48 1.48 3.90
N GLY A 116 4.29 0.91 4.01
CA GLY A 116 4.10 -0.40 4.62
C GLY A 116 4.64 -1.51 3.71
N VAL A 117 5.48 -2.35 4.26
CA VAL A 117 6.07 -3.54 3.62
C VAL A 117 5.97 -4.73 4.55
N THR A 118 6.12 -5.94 4.02
CA THR A 118 6.21 -7.16 4.82
C THR A 118 7.59 -7.80 4.61
N ARG A 119 8.31 -8.08 5.68
CA ARG A 119 9.58 -8.83 5.59
C ARG A 119 9.34 -10.24 5.09
N GLN A 120 10.12 -10.67 4.11
CA GLN A 120 9.98 -12.01 3.53
C GLN A 120 10.51 -13.11 4.45
N ASP A 121 11.50 -12.80 5.29
CA ASP A 121 12.19 -13.76 6.17
C ASP A 121 11.41 -14.13 7.44
N ASN A 122 10.53 -13.23 7.93
CA ASN A 122 9.80 -13.45 9.17
C ASN A 122 8.29 -13.11 9.10
N GLY A 123 7.81 -12.53 7.97
CA GLY A 123 6.41 -12.19 7.77
C GLY A 123 5.90 -10.98 8.55
N GLN A 124 6.78 -10.22 9.20
CA GLN A 124 6.40 -9.05 10.00
C GLN A 124 6.24 -7.79 9.14
N ALA A 125 5.34 -6.90 9.57
CA ALA A 125 5.19 -5.59 8.97
C ALA A 125 6.37 -4.68 9.35
N GLU A 126 6.83 -3.90 8.38
CA GLU A 126 7.74 -2.76 8.58
C GLU A 126 7.21 -1.54 7.84
N TYR A 127 7.60 -0.36 8.32
CA TYR A 127 7.16 0.92 7.77
C TYR A 127 8.38 1.76 7.47
N LEU A 128 8.72 1.79 6.18
CA LEU A 128 9.94 2.40 5.67
C LEU A 128 9.71 3.85 5.27
N THR A 129 10.68 4.72 5.59
CA THR A 129 10.75 6.11 5.14
C THR A 129 11.88 6.24 4.13
N PRO A 130 11.64 5.92 2.84
CA PRO A 130 12.72 5.89 1.87
C PRO A 130 13.24 7.29 1.56
N SER A 131 14.53 7.38 1.30
CA SER A 131 15.06 8.53 0.58
C SER A 131 14.44 8.61 -0.82
N VAL A 132 14.53 9.78 -1.44
CA VAL A 132 13.97 9.99 -2.80
C VAL A 132 14.57 9.02 -3.83
N ASP A 133 15.85 8.67 -3.67
CA ASP A 133 16.53 7.73 -4.56
C ASP A 133 16.02 6.29 -4.39
N MET A 134 15.64 5.90 -3.17
CA MET A 134 15.12 4.57 -2.86
C MET A 134 13.60 4.47 -2.98
N LEU A 135 12.90 5.57 -3.25
CA LEU A 135 11.44 5.63 -3.27
C LEU A 135 10.84 4.61 -4.24
N ALA A 136 11.33 4.55 -5.47
CA ALA A 136 10.81 3.65 -6.50
C ALA A 136 10.92 2.18 -6.09
N GLU A 137 12.08 1.77 -5.60
CA GLU A 137 12.30 0.39 -5.16
C GLU A 137 11.48 0.06 -3.89
N THR A 138 11.32 1.03 -2.98
CA THR A 138 10.48 0.83 -1.78
C THR A 138 8.99 0.74 -2.15
N MET A 139 8.50 1.56 -3.08
CA MET A 139 7.13 1.45 -3.58
C MET A 139 6.89 0.11 -4.29
N LYS A 140 7.87 -0.36 -5.06
CA LYS A 140 7.84 -1.67 -5.70
C LYS A 140 7.78 -2.79 -4.65
N ALA A 141 8.58 -2.71 -3.58
CA ALA A 141 8.52 -3.63 -2.46
C ALA A 141 7.13 -3.65 -1.81
N SER A 142 6.56 -2.47 -1.53
CA SER A 142 5.21 -2.34 -0.97
C SER A 142 4.10 -2.93 -1.86
N SER A 143 4.37 -3.13 -3.16
CA SER A 143 3.41 -3.64 -4.16
C SER A 143 3.70 -5.07 -4.62
N ALA A 144 4.78 -5.70 -4.13
CA ALA A 144 5.24 -7.02 -4.54
C ALA A 144 4.41 -8.15 -3.90
N LEU A 145 3.23 -8.45 -4.45
CA LEU A 145 2.36 -9.53 -3.97
C LEU A 145 3.05 -10.90 -4.11
N PRO A 146 3.26 -11.70 -3.04
CA PRO A 146 4.14 -12.87 -3.03
C PRO A 146 3.82 -13.96 -4.06
N ILE A 147 2.54 -14.13 -4.42
CA ILE A 147 2.12 -15.14 -5.41
C ILE A 147 2.25 -14.61 -6.83
N MET A 148 2.14 -13.29 -7.01
CA MET A 148 2.15 -12.63 -8.32
C MET A 148 3.56 -12.13 -8.70
N TYR A 149 4.38 -11.83 -7.70
CA TYR A 149 5.79 -11.44 -7.81
C TYR A 149 6.60 -12.23 -6.78
N ARG A 150 7.23 -13.34 -7.24
CA ARG A 150 7.69 -14.44 -6.36
C ARG A 150 8.90 -14.10 -5.50
N ASN A 151 9.83 -13.33 -6.03
CA ASN A 151 11.15 -13.15 -5.40
C ASN A 151 11.22 -12.03 -4.37
N GLY A 152 10.14 -11.25 -4.21
CA GLY A 152 10.17 -10.04 -3.41
C GLY A 152 11.16 -8.99 -3.97
N VAL A 153 11.34 -7.90 -3.26
CA VAL A 153 12.27 -6.82 -3.60
C VAL A 153 13.32 -6.70 -2.51
N SER A 154 14.59 -6.65 -2.89
CA SER A 154 15.71 -6.50 -1.96
C SER A 154 16.01 -5.01 -1.74
N LEU A 155 15.97 -4.57 -0.49
CA LEU A 155 16.36 -3.24 -0.04
C LEU A 155 17.43 -3.43 1.05
N ASP A 156 18.62 -2.91 0.84
CA ASP A 156 19.75 -3.02 1.78
C ASP A 156 19.99 -4.45 2.32
N GLY A 157 19.87 -5.45 1.44
CA GLY A 157 20.10 -6.86 1.78
C GLY A 157 18.90 -7.57 2.45
N VAL A 158 17.82 -6.86 2.78
CA VAL A 158 16.58 -7.42 3.30
C VAL A 158 15.55 -7.56 2.18
N LYS A 159 14.86 -8.70 2.11
CA LYS A 159 13.79 -8.91 1.13
C LYS A 159 12.42 -8.57 1.70
N TYR A 160 11.67 -7.83 0.91
CA TYR A 160 10.32 -7.38 1.23
C TYR A 160 9.30 -7.80 0.18
N VAL A 161 8.07 -7.92 0.62
CA VAL A 161 6.88 -8.15 -0.19
C VAL A 161 5.79 -7.15 0.20
N ASP A 162 4.66 -7.16 -0.53
CA ASP A 162 3.53 -6.24 -0.33
C ASP A 162 3.13 -6.11 1.16
N GLY A 163 3.03 -4.89 1.63
CA GLY A 163 2.68 -4.57 3.02
C GLY A 163 1.32 -5.10 3.43
N GLY A 164 0.37 -5.23 2.50
CA GLY A 164 -0.96 -5.79 2.78
C GLY A 164 -0.97 -7.28 3.11
N VAL A 165 0.18 -7.96 3.11
CA VAL A 165 0.33 -9.32 3.65
C VAL A 165 0.27 -9.29 5.17
N ALA A 166 1.04 -8.43 5.81
CA ALA A 166 1.10 -8.31 7.27
C ALA A 166 0.14 -7.23 7.80
N ASP A 167 0.14 -6.03 7.22
CA ASP A 167 -0.72 -4.92 7.64
C ASP A 167 -1.19 -4.10 6.44
N ALA A 168 -2.46 -4.17 6.09
CA ALA A 168 -3.03 -3.46 4.95
C ALA A 168 -3.45 -2.01 5.27
N ILE A 169 -3.66 -1.69 6.55
CA ILE A 169 -4.15 -0.38 7.01
C ILE A 169 -3.45 -0.07 8.35
N PRO A 170 -2.30 0.59 8.37
CA PRO A 170 -1.40 0.71 9.52
C PRO A 170 -1.91 1.68 10.62
N VAL A 171 -3.17 1.54 11.03
CA VAL A 171 -3.79 2.38 12.06
C VAL A 171 -3.15 2.15 13.42
N ALA A 172 -2.94 0.89 13.80
CA ALA A 172 -2.37 0.56 15.10
C ALA A 172 -0.95 1.14 15.26
N GLU A 173 -0.14 1.03 14.21
CA GLU A 173 1.22 1.59 14.20
C GLU A 173 1.21 3.13 14.26
N ALA A 174 0.33 3.78 13.51
CA ALA A 174 0.21 5.23 13.57
C ALA A 174 -0.18 5.73 14.96
N ILE A 175 -1.11 5.04 15.65
CA ILE A 175 -1.49 5.32 17.04
C ILE A 175 -0.28 5.13 17.96
N GLN A 176 0.45 4.02 17.82
CA GLN A 176 1.61 3.71 18.65
C GLN A 176 2.71 4.78 18.52
N ARG A 177 2.84 5.41 17.34
CA ARG A 177 3.78 6.52 17.09
C ARG A 177 3.23 7.90 17.45
N GLY A 178 2.02 8.00 18.02
CA GLY A 178 1.49 9.24 18.58
C GLY A 178 0.36 9.90 17.79
N ALA A 179 -0.12 9.30 16.70
CA ALA A 179 -1.28 9.83 15.99
C ALA A 179 -2.56 9.69 16.85
N THR A 180 -3.29 10.79 16.97
CA THR A 180 -4.56 10.85 17.74
C THR A 180 -5.75 11.25 16.89
N LYS A 181 -5.52 11.76 15.68
CA LYS A 181 -6.53 12.11 14.68
C LYS A 181 -6.12 11.47 13.37
N ILE A 182 -6.86 10.48 12.94
CA ILE A 182 -6.49 9.65 11.80
C ILE A 182 -7.59 9.72 10.74
N MET A 183 -7.20 10.01 9.50
CA MET A 183 -8.05 9.82 8.34
C MET A 183 -7.59 8.59 7.59
N VAL A 184 -8.52 7.67 7.30
CA VAL A 184 -8.26 6.44 6.55
C VAL A 184 -9.00 6.49 5.21
N LEU A 185 -8.28 6.46 4.10
CA LEU A 185 -8.86 6.27 2.78
C LEU A 185 -8.87 4.76 2.46
N ARG A 186 -10.08 4.20 2.46
CA ARG A 186 -10.30 2.77 2.22
C ARG A 186 -10.40 2.47 0.72
N SER A 187 -10.06 1.25 0.35
CA SER A 187 -10.23 0.72 -1.01
C SER A 187 -11.45 -0.20 -1.14
N ARG A 188 -12.19 -0.40 -0.04
CA ARG A 188 -13.37 -1.24 0.07
C ARG A 188 -14.52 -0.49 0.74
N PRO A 189 -15.80 -0.83 0.43
CA PRO A 189 -16.96 -0.30 1.13
C PRO A 189 -16.87 -0.48 2.65
N ALA A 190 -17.58 0.33 3.41
CA ALA A 190 -17.56 0.27 4.87
C ALA A 190 -18.03 -1.09 5.41
N SER A 191 -19.01 -1.71 4.76
CA SER A 191 -19.56 -3.04 5.12
C SER A 191 -18.60 -4.21 4.85
N TYR A 192 -17.50 -3.97 4.12
CA TYR A 192 -16.60 -5.05 3.72
C TYR A 192 -15.80 -5.61 4.90
N HIS A 193 -15.89 -6.94 5.08
CA HIS A 193 -15.02 -7.72 5.94
C HIS A 193 -14.24 -8.73 5.09
N LYS A 194 -12.97 -8.90 5.40
CA LYS A 194 -12.11 -9.84 4.66
C LYS A 194 -12.43 -11.28 5.07
N SER A 195 -12.74 -12.11 4.09
CA SER A 195 -13.04 -13.54 4.32
C SER A 195 -11.77 -14.37 4.44
N LYS A 196 -11.88 -15.50 5.14
CA LYS A 196 -10.83 -16.52 5.21
C LYS A 196 -10.47 -17.01 3.80
N PRO A 197 -9.19 -17.24 3.49
CA PRO A 197 -8.76 -17.77 2.20
C PRO A 197 -9.37 -19.15 1.91
N LYS A 198 -10.00 -19.31 0.75
CA LYS A 198 -10.65 -20.58 0.35
C LYS A 198 -9.65 -21.69 0.02
N PHE A 199 -8.44 -21.34 -0.44
CA PHE A 199 -7.45 -22.27 -0.99
C PHE A 199 -6.16 -22.31 -0.14
N ALA A 200 -6.29 -22.52 1.17
CA ALA A 200 -5.14 -22.49 2.10
C ALA A 200 -4.00 -23.44 1.69
N LYS A 201 -4.31 -24.69 1.30
CA LYS A 201 -3.30 -25.66 0.85
C LYS A 201 -2.55 -25.21 -0.40
N LEU A 202 -3.25 -24.55 -1.35
CA LEU A 202 -2.63 -24.01 -2.55
C LEU A 202 -1.70 -22.83 -2.22
N ILE A 203 -2.14 -21.93 -1.34
CA ILE A 203 -1.30 -20.80 -0.85
C ILE A 203 -0.03 -21.35 -0.21
N SER A 204 -0.14 -22.32 0.70
CA SER A 204 1.03 -22.94 1.36
C SER A 204 1.96 -23.61 0.34
N ARG A 205 1.43 -24.24 -0.70
CA ARG A 205 2.24 -24.88 -1.75
C ARG A 205 2.97 -23.83 -2.63
N LEU A 206 2.29 -22.73 -2.97
CA LEU A 206 2.88 -21.65 -3.78
C LEU A 206 3.96 -20.87 -2.99
N LEU A 207 3.84 -20.81 -1.67
CA LEU A 207 4.80 -20.13 -0.77
C LEU A 207 5.79 -21.10 -0.10
N ARG A 208 5.95 -22.33 -0.61
CA ARG A 208 6.84 -23.34 -0.01
C ARG A 208 8.30 -22.86 0.15
N ASP A 209 8.76 -22.01 -0.77
CA ASP A 209 10.11 -21.44 -0.77
C ASP A 209 10.23 -20.19 0.15
N HIS A 210 9.10 -19.73 0.68
CA HIS A 210 8.98 -18.58 1.60
C HIS A 210 8.05 -18.93 2.78
N PRO A 211 8.39 -19.92 3.61
CA PRO A 211 7.48 -20.45 4.63
C PRO A 211 7.04 -19.42 5.67
N ALA A 212 7.87 -18.40 5.95
CA ALA A 212 7.53 -17.32 6.86
C ALA A 212 6.34 -16.46 6.40
N LEU A 213 6.01 -16.47 5.10
CA LEU A 213 4.86 -15.75 4.55
C LEU A 213 3.55 -16.55 4.60
N VAL A 214 3.61 -17.86 4.87
CA VAL A 214 2.41 -18.74 4.82
C VAL A 214 1.40 -18.31 5.89
N GLU A 215 1.83 -18.23 7.16
CA GLU A 215 0.95 -17.83 8.25
C GLU A 215 0.37 -16.43 8.03
N PRO A 216 1.17 -15.37 7.75
CA PRO A 216 0.64 -14.05 7.44
C PRO A 216 -0.40 -14.03 6.32
N MET A 217 -0.19 -14.78 5.24
CA MET A 217 -1.14 -14.87 4.13
C MET A 217 -2.44 -15.57 4.52
N LEU A 218 -2.39 -16.61 5.35
CA LEU A 218 -3.58 -17.35 5.77
C LEU A 218 -4.40 -16.60 6.82
N THR A 219 -3.76 -15.81 7.67
CA THR A 219 -4.40 -15.09 8.78
C THR A 219 -4.65 -13.61 8.49
N ARG A 220 -4.26 -13.10 7.31
CA ARG A 220 -4.45 -11.68 6.95
C ARG A 220 -5.88 -11.16 7.10
N HIS A 221 -6.87 -12.05 6.98
CA HIS A 221 -8.28 -11.70 7.17
C HIS A 221 -8.59 -11.38 8.64
N ILE A 222 -7.92 -12.03 9.58
CA ILE A 222 -8.09 -11.78 11.02
C ILE A 222 -7.54 -10.39 11.34
N ARG A 223 -6.28 -10.11 10.98
CA ARG A 223 -5.64 -8.81 11.23
C ARG A 223 -6.39 -7.65 10.55
N TYR A 224 -6.80 -7.85 9.30
CA TYR A 224 -7.59 -6.87 8.58
C TYR A 224 -8.88 -6.51 9.33
N ASN A 225 -9.65 -7.51 9.76
CA ASN A 225 -10.91 -7.30 10.46
C ASN A 225 -10.70 -6.72 11.88
N GLN A 226 -9.61 -7.07 12.56
CA GLN A 226 -9.21 -6.42 13.82
C GLN A 226 -8.89 -4.93 13.62
N THR A 227 -8.25 -4.57 12.50
CA THR A 227 -8.02 -3.17 12.17
C THR A 227 -9.34 -2.44 11.88
N LEU A 228 -10.33 -3.07 11.24
CA LEU A 228 -11.66 -2.48 11.08
C LEU A 228 -12.34 -2.23 12.42
N GLU A 229 -12.28 -3.19 13.34
CA GLU A 229 -12.79 -3.03 14.71
C GLU A 229 -12.12 -1.85 15.43
N LEU A 230 -10.81 -1.70 15.29
CA LEU A 230 -10.07 -0.56 15.86
C LEU A 230 -10.50 0.78 15.23
N ILE A 231 -10.80 0.81 13.94
CA ILE A 231 -11.30 2.00 13.25
C ILE A 231 -12.69 2.38 13.74
N GLU A 232 -13.58 1.40 13.94
CA GLU A 232 -14.96 1.61 14.38
C GLU A 232 -15.05 1.91 15.87
N ASN A 233 -14.18 1.32 16.67
CA ASN A 233 -14.15 1.44 18.14
C ASN A 233 -12.76 1.90 18.62
N PRO A 234 -12.35 3.15 18.30
CA PRO A 234 -11.02 3.63 18.65
C PRO A 234 -10.88 3.82 20.18
N PRO A 235 -9.65 3.66 20.73
CA PRO A 235 -9.36 3.91 22.13
C PRO A 235 -9.70 5.35 22.53
N THR A 236 -9.93 5.56 23.83
CA THR A 236 -10.19 6.90 24.40
C THR A 236 -9.07 7.88 24.01
N GLY A 237 -9.42 9.05 23.50
CA GLY A 237 -8.50 10.09 23.04
C GLY A 237 -8.09 9.97 21.57
N ILE A 238 -8.41 8.88 20.89
CA ILE A 238 -8.18 8.69 19.47
C ILE A 238 -9.45 8.98 18.67
N LYS A 239 -9.31 9.72 17.56
CA LYS A 239 -10.39 9.98 16.61
C LYS A 239 -10.00 9.45 15.25
N ILE A 240 -10.83 8.59 14.70
CA ILE A 240 -10.61 8.01 13.37
C ILE A 240 -11.80 8.33 12.47
N MET A 241 -11.53 8.87 11.30
CA MET A 241 -12.49 9.06 10.22
C MET A 241 -12.08 8.16 9.06
N GLN A 242 -13.01 7.37 8.53
CA GLN A 242 -12.78 6.60 7.33
C GLN A 242 -13.60 7.13 6.16
N VAL A 243 -12.98 7.15 4.99
CA VAL A 243 -13.63 7.46 3.71
C VAL A 243 -13.60 6.19 2.87
N CYS A 244 -14.77 5.66 2.58
CA CYS A 244 -14.95 4.38 1.89
C CYS A 244 -15.63 4.57 0.55
N PRO A 245 -15.29 3.74 -0.47
CA PRO A 245 -16.07 3.73 -1.70
C PRO A 245 -17.51 3.25 -1.44
N PRO A 246 -18.45 3.59 -2.32
CA PRO A 246 -19.85 3.16 -2.20
C PRO A 246 -19.97 1.65 -2.31
N GLU A 247 -21.12 1.12 -1.85
CA GLU A 247 -21.47 -0.28 -2.02
C GLU A 247 -21.46 -0.69 -3.50
N GLY A 248 -20.93 -1.87 -3.79
CA GLY A 248 -20.81 -2.36 -5.16
C GLY A 248 -19.57 -1.90 -5.92
N PHE A 249 -18.75 -1.03 -5.36
CA PHE A 249 -17.46 -0.66 -5.95
C PHE A 249 -16.50 -1.87 -6.00
N LYS A 250 -15.97 -2.17 -7.23
CA LYS A 250 -15.19 -3.38 -7.51
C LYS A 250 -13.80 -3.07 -8.05
#